data_4cf537326f22741e07db63e940bce5c5
#
_entry.id   4cf537326f22741e07db63e940bce5c5
#
_cell.length_a   1.000
_cell.length_b   1.000
_cell.length_c   1.000
_cell.angle_alpha   90.00
_cell.angle_beta   90.00
_cell.angle_gamma   90.00
#
_symmetry.space_group_name_H-M   'P 1'
#
loop_
_entity.id
_entity.type
_entity.pdbx_description
1 polymer ?
#
loop_
_entity_poly.entity_id
_entity_poly.type
_entity_poly.pdbx_seq_one_letter_code
_entity_poly.pdbx_strand_id
1 'polypeptide(L)'
;MAGSRTTSAIRRFKQNASCVCCVSRRDVLSGFVAVATGAALPAMPAAAQAPVKPVTNAGRIDVHRHFVPPGYLIDPKRPYLNDRSTIPRQLEDMDRSGVSLSVMSLSLSAIEHPDSADARRFSRMANEYSAKLCADHRGRFGHFAWLPFPDIEGSLKEIEYALDTLKADGVFMRTNYGDKFLGDPLFAPIFEELNRRRAVLYTHPSGHPCCERLVPGLRDADIEYGTNTTRAIAKFVFSGSSRRYPDMRVIWSHAGGTMPFLIRRFDKRVKESPEFQPVLPEGFSPEARKFYYDIAQAPERAPMAALKAVAPVSQMLFGTDWPHLTTEEHVTGLQDCGVFDTTELKAIDRDNALRLMPTLRLA
;
A
#
# COMPACT_ATOMS: atom_id res chain seq x y z
N MET A 1 12.15 -27.01 57.96
CA MET A 1 13.42 -26.33 58.21
C MET A 1 13.74 -25.45 57.02
N ALA A 2 13.87 -24.14 57.31
CA ALA A 2 14.57 -23.06 56.60
C ALA A 2 14.54 -23.07 55.02
N GLY A 3 13.88 -22.27 54.30
CA GLY A 3 13.72 -20.84 54.26
C GLY A 3 14.93 -20.12 53.68
N SER A 4 14.98 -19.88 52.34
CA SER A 4 15.91 -18.90 51.77
C SER A 4 15.17 -17.99 50.76
N ARG A 5 14.92 -16.75 51.23
CA ARG A 5 14.44 -15.63 50.38
C ARG A 5 15.70 -14.97 49.75
N THR A 6 15.78 -14.96 48.46
CA THR A 6 16.74 -14.11 47.73
C THR A 6 16.03 -12.82 47.31
N THR A 7 16.37 -11.75 48.00
CA THR A 7 16.01 -10.37 47.67
C THR A 7 16.91 -9.85 46.53
N SER A 8 16.29 -9.54 45.40
CA SER A 8 16.94 -8.85 44.29
C SER A 8 17.05 -7.35 44.59
N ALA A 9 18.28 -6.87 44.70
CA ALA A 9 18.59 -5.46 44.94
C ALA A 9 18.55 -4.70 43.60
N ILE A 10 17.55 -3.82 43.46
CA ILE A 10 17.51 -2.83 42.36
C ILE A 10 18.54 -1.73 42.66
N ARG A 11 19.62 -1.69 41.92
CA ARG A 11 20.57 -0.58 41.95
C ARG A 11 19.95 0.66 41.32
N ARG A 12 19.71 1.68 42.12
CA ARG A 12 19.42 3.04 41.67
C ARG A 12 20.67 3.64 41.06
N PHE A 13 20.63 3.93 39.76
CA PHE A 13 21.63 4.81 39.12
C PHE A 13 21.36 6.26 39.56
N LYS A 14 22.32 6.88 40.22
CA LYS A 14 22.35 8.31 40.45
C LYS A 14 22.70 8.99 39.10
N GLN A 15 21.77 9.76 38.57
CA GLN A 15 22.06 10.68 37.47
C GLN A 15 22.81 11.90 38.01
N ASN A 16 24.07 11.99 37.68
CA ASN A 16 24.82 13.25 37.69
C ASN A 16 25.38 13.44 36.30
N ALA A 17 24.70 14.22 35.48
CA ALA A 17 25.27 14.95 34.36
C ALA A 17 24.31 16.06 33.97
N SER A 18 24.68 17.29 34.19
CA SER A 18 24.01 18.48 33.69
C SER A 18 24.09 18.52 32.16
N CYS A 19 23.00 18.17 31.50
CA CYS A 19 22.85 18.34 30.06
C CYS A 19 22.37 19.78 29.79
N VAL A 20 23.13 20.53 29.03
CA VAL A 20 22.87 21.93 28.65
C VAL A 20 21.62 22.12 27.76
N CYS A 21 20.97 21.03 27.35
CA CYS A 21 19.77 21.05 26.50
C CYS A 21 18.42 21.03 27.22
N CYS A 22 18.38 21.00 28.55
CA CYS A 22 17.15 21.03 29.32
C CYS A 22 16.90 22.40 29.95
N VAL A 23 16.37 23.35 29.17
CA VAL A 23 15.87 24.63 29.68
C VAL A 23 14.49 24.35 30.33
N SER A 24 14.35 24.67 31.61
CA SER A 24 13.09 24.46 32.31
C SER A 24 12.04 25.53 31.88
N ARG A 25 10.75 25.13 31.93
CA ARG A 25 9.64 26.06 31.58
C ARG A 25 9.60 27.36 32.42
N ARG A 26 10.31 27.43 33.51
CA ARG A 26 10.39 28.65 34.36
C ARG A 26 11.41 29.66 33.83
N ASP A 27 12.44 29.23 33.12
CA ASP A 27 13.50 30.14 32.63
C ASP A 27 13.10 30.88 31.34
N VAL A 28 12.01 30.45 30.69
CA VAL A 28 11.49 31.11 29.47
C VAL A 28 10.57 32.27 29.78
N LEU A 29 10.02 32.37 31.01
CA LEU A 29 9.02 33.42 31.36
C LEU A 29 9.60 34.68 31.96
N SER A 30 10.92 34.77 32.24
CA SER A 30 11.55 35.93 32.87
C SER A 30 12.29 36.88 31.91
N GLY A 31 12.23 36.64 30.59
CA GLY A 31 13.01 37.36 29.60
C GLY A 31 12.27 38.30 28.65
N PHE A 32 10.97 38.51 28.76
CA PHE A 32 10.23 39.40 27.87
C PHE A 32 9.66 40.62 28.61
N VAL A 33 10.46 41.64 28.80
CA VAL A 33 9.97 43.02 28.97
C VAL A 33 9.81 43.59 27.55
N ALA A 34 8.58 43.81 27.16
CA ALA A 34 8.22 44.30 25.85
C ALA A 34 8.54 45.78 25.69
N VAL A 35 9.26 46.12 24.66
CA VAL A 35 9.20 47.44 24.04
C VAL A 35 8.24 47.33 22.85
N ALA A 36 7.03 47.80 23.03
CA ALA A 36 6.06 47.94 21.95
C ALA A 36 6.40 49.16 21.09
N THR A 37 7.16 48.96 20.05
CA THR A 37 7.20 49.90 18.92
C THR A 37 6.36 49.30 17.80
N GLY A 38 5.22 49.97 17.52
CA GLY A 38 4.30 49.57 16.46
C GLY A 38 4.95 49.74 15.08
N ALA A 39 5.48 48.62 14.56
CA ALA A 39 5.77 48.49 13.14
C ALA A 39 4.67 47.61 12.54
N ALA A 40 3.79 48.22 11.75
CA ALA A 40 2.82 47.47 10.93
C ALA A 40 3.62 46.60 9.95
N LEU A 41 3.58 45.28 10.16
CA LEU A 41 4.08 44.31 9.16
C LEU A 41 3.22 44.43 7.91
N PRO A 42 3.81 44.60 6.71
CA PRO A 42 3.03 44.54 5.49
C PRO A 42 2.37 43.16 5.37
N ALA A 43 1.06 43.17 5.15
CA ALA A 43 0.33 41.93 4.83
C ALA A 43 1.01 41.30 3.61
N MET A 44 1.58 40.11 3.78
CA MET A 44 2.04 39.33 2.64
C MET A 44 0.83 39.06 1.74
N PRO A 45 0.91 39.34 0.44
CA PRO A 45 -0.16 38.97 -0.46
C PRO A 45 -0.36 37.45 -0.38
N ALA A 46 -1.60 37.01 -0.16
CA ALA A 46 -1.95 35.61 -0.29
C ALA A 46 -1.43 35.15 -1.67
N ALA A 47 -0.52 34.19 -1.67
CA ALA A 47 -0.03 33.66 -2.92
C ALA A 47 -1.26 33.13 -3.67
N ALA A 48 -1.63 33.84 -4.75
CA ALA A 48 -2.65 33.34 -5.66
C ALA A 48 -2.16 32.00 -6.14
N GLN A 49 -2.91 30.93 -5.81
CA GLN A 49 -2.65 29.62 -6.35
C GLN A 49 -2.65 29.76 -7.87
N ALA A 50 -1.52 29.42 -8.48
CA ALA A 50 -1.41 29.44 -9.93
C ALA A 50 -2.56 28.59 -10.49
N PRO A 51 -3.25 29.04 -11.58
CA PRO A 51 -4.32 28.27 -12.15
C PRO A 51 -3.78 26.89 -12.48
N VAL A 52 -4.37 25.85 -11.88
CA VAL A 52 -4.07 24.45 -12.18
C VAL A 52 -4.30 24.30 -13.68
N LYS A 53 -3.25 24.04 -14.45
CA LYS A 53 -3.38 23.74 -15.87
C LYS A 53 -4.29 22.53 -15.97
N PRO A 54 -5.37 22.57 -16.80
CA PRO A 54 -6.20 21.41 -16.98
C PRO A 54 -5.30 20.24 -17.41
N VAL A 55 -5.29 19.18 -16.60
CA VAL A 55 -4.55 17.96 -16.91
C VAL A 55 -5.18 17.41 -18.18
N THR A 56 -4.50 17.53 -19.31
CA THR A 56 -4.92 16.89 -20.55
C THR A 56 -5.16 15.42 -20.21
N ASN A 57 -6.31 14.86 -20.62
CA ASN A 57 -6.67 13.48 -20.33
C ASN A 57 -5.50 12.55 -20.74
N ALA A 58 -4.68 12.16 -19.77
CA ALA A 58 -3.45 11.41 -20.02
C ALA A 58 -3.74 9.93 -20.26
N GLY A 59 -5.00 9.51 -20.13
CA GLY A 59 -5.39 8.13 -20.26
C GLY A 59 -4.81 7.25 -19.16
N ARG A 60 -4.59 7.80 -17.96
CA ARG A 60 -4.01 7.07 -16.82
C ARG A 60 -4.83 5.86 -16.45
N ILE A 61 -4.16 4.81 -15.99
CA ILE A 61 -4.76 3.63 -15.38
C ILE A 61 -4.31 3.57 -13.93
N ASP A 62 -5.25 3.80 -13.02
CA ASP A 62 -5.03 3.74 -11.58
C ASP A 62 -5.26 2.31 -11.08
N VAL A 63 -4.21 1.60 -10.68
CA VAL A 63 -4.31 0.22 -10.20
C VAL A 63 -4.56 0.10 -8.70
N HIS A 64 -4.68 1.24 -7.99
CA HIS A 64 -4.86 1.28 -6.55
C HIS A 64 -5.98 2.25 -6.16
N ARG A 65 -7.21 1.81 -6.31
CA ARG A 65 -8.39 2.57 -5.94
C ARG A 65 -9.36 1.69 -5.17
N HIS A 66 -9.98 2.26 -4.14
CA HIS A 66 -10.86 1.48 -3.27
C HIS A 66 -12.33 1.74 -3.56
N PHE A 67 -13.13 0.69 -3.41
CA PHE A 67 -14.58 0.77 -3.39
C PHE A 67 -15.15 0.20 -2.09
N VAL A 68 -16.41 0.50 -1.84
CA VAL A 68 -17.20 -0.05 -0.72
C VAL A 68 -18.54 -0.53 -1.27
N PRO A 69 -18.93 -1.78 -0.97
CA PRO A 69 -20.26 -2.26 -1.35
C PRO A 69 -21.36 -1.47 -0.63
N PRO A 70 -22.58 -1.41 -1.20
CA PRO A 70 -23.72 -0.79 -0.56
C PRO A 70 -23.96 -1.33 0.86
N GLY A 71 -24.27 -0.42 1.79
CA GLY A 71 -24.49 -0.77 3.20
C GLY A 71 -23.23 -0.84 4.07
N TYR A 72 -22.05 -0.67 3.48
CA TYR A 72 -20.79 -0.63 4.20
C TYR A 72 -20.17 0.77 4.17
N LEU A 73 -19.25 1.04 5.11
CA LEU A 73 -18.53 2.31 5.22
C LEU A 73 -17.02 2.04 5.24
N ILE A 74 -16.24 2.89 4.61
CA ILE A 74 -14.78 2.83 4.69
C ILE A 74 -14.34 3.07 6.13
N ASP A 75 -14.82 4.15 6.75
CA ASP A 75 -14.53 4.47 8.12
C ASP A 75 -15.70 5.27 8.73
N PRO A 76 -16.41 4.71 9.73
CA PRO A 76 -17.49 5.44 10.40
C PRO A 76 -17.05 6.74 11.05
N LYS A 77 -15.77 6.87 11.43
CA LYS A 77 -15.21 8.05 12.08
C LYS A 77 -14.74 9.14 11.10
N ARG A 78 -14.68 8.83 9.80
CA ARG A 78 -14.23 9.73 8.75
C ARG A 78 -15.26 9.82 7.62
N PRO A 79 -16.37 10.54 7.83
CA PRO A 79 -17.48 10.57 6.87
C PRO A 79 -17.07 11.11 5.49
N TYR A 80 -16.05 11.96 5.41
CA TYR A 80 -15.54 12.46 4.12
C TYR A 80 -14.95 11.35 3.23
N LEU A 81 -14.41 10.28 3.82
CA LEU A 81 -13.95 9.13 3.05
C LEU A 81 -15.12 8.35 2.45
N ASN A 82 -16.23 8.26 3.21
CA ASN A 82 -17.42 7.59 2.73
C ASN A 82 -18.07 8.38 1.56
N ASP A 83 -18.12 9.71 1.65
CA ASP A 83 -18.58 10.56 0.54
C ASP A 83 -17.68 10.38 -0.70
N ARG A 84 -16.36 10.50 -0.56
CA ARG A 84 -15.40 10.30 -1.65
C ARG A 84 -15.49 8.91 -2.29
N SER A 85 -15.82 7.87 -1.53
CA SER A 85 -15.92 6.49 -2.04
C SER A 85 -17.16 6.25 -2.91
N THR A 86 -18.11 7.17 -2.95
CA THR A 86 -19.30 7.05 -3.82
C THR A 86 -18.90 7.03 -5.29
N ILE A 87 -19.60 6.24 -6.11
CA ILE A 87 -19.26 6.09 -7.53
C ILE A 87 -19.28 7.41 -8.30
N PRO A 88 -20.27 8.32 -8.10
CA PRO A 88 -20.22 9.63 -8.75
C PRO A 88 -18.96 10.44 -8.39
N ARG A 89 -18.53 10.43 -7.12
CA ARG A 89 -17.34 11.14 -6.69
C ARG A 89 -16.06 10.52 -7.25
N GLN A 90 -16.02 9.21 -7.37
CA GLN A 90 -14.90 8.52 -8.00
C GLN A 90 -14.75 8.90 -9.47
N LEU A 91 -15.85 8.89 -10.23
CA LEU A 91 -15.86 9.27 -11.64
C LEU A 91 -15.49 10.76 -11.83
N GLU A 92 -16.02 11.64 -10.99
CA GLU A 92 -15.66 13.07 -11.00
C GLU A 92 -14.16 13.28 -10.77
N ASP A 93 -13.58 12.60 -9.77
CA ASP A 93 -12.15 12.68 -9.48
C ASP A 93 -11.29 12.13 -10.62
N MET A 94 -11.66 10.98 -11.17
CA MET A 94 -11.01 10.39 -12.33
C MET A 94 -11.00 11.32 -13.53
N ASP A 95 -12.15 11.94 -13.85
CA ASP A 95 -12.28 12.84 -14.99
C ASP A 95 -11.43 14.10 -14.80
N ARG A 96 -11.46 14.69 -13.61
CA ARG A 96 -10.66 15.87 -13.26
C ARG A 96 -9.17 15.61 -13.34
N SER A 97 -8.73 14.40 -12.97
CA SER A 97 -7.31 14.05 -12.85
C SER A 97 -6.76 13.29 -14.05
N GLY A 98 -7.55 13.10 -15.12
CA GLY A 98 -7.12 12.41 -16.34
C GLY A 98 -6.90 10.91 -16.16
N VAL A 99 -7.66 10.26 -15.24
CA VAL A 99 -7.69 8.82 -15.06
C VAL A 99 -8.81 8.24 -15.93
N SER A 100 -8.43 7.48 -16.94
CA SER A 100 -9.41 6.85 -17.84
C SER A 100 -10.04 5.61 -17.22
N LEU A 101 -9.24 4.79 -16.53
CA LEU A 101 -9.67 3.54 -15.92
C LEU A 101 -9.04 3.37 -14.55
N SER A 102 -9.81 2.86 -13.60
CA SER A 102 -9.30 2.44 -12.30
C SER A 102 -9.60 0.97 -12.03
N VAL A 103 -8.59 0.21 -11.56
CA VAL A 103 -8.78 -1.16 -11.08
C VAL A 103 -9.12 -1.11 -9.60
N MET A 104 -10.35 -1.50 -9.29
CA MET A 104 -10.94 -1.34 -7.98
C MET A 104 -10.57 -2.49 -7.05
N SER A 105 -10.24 -2.18 -5.81
CA SER A 105 -10.09 -3.15 -4.73
C SER A 105 -10.98 -2.79 -3.54
N LEU A 106 -11.34 -3.80 -2.73
CA LEU A 106 -12.16 -3.55 -1.55
C LEU A 106 -11.39 -2.75 -0.50
N SER A 107 -12.03 -1.75 0.12
CA SER A 107 -11.42 -1.03 1.24
C SER A 107 -11.26 -1.92 2.47
N LEU A 108 -10.07 -1.89 3.09
CA LEU A 108 -9.68 -2.80 4.16
C LEU A 108 -10.29 -2.53 5.52
N SER A 109 -10.75 -1.31 5.79
CA SER A 109 -11.19 -0.93 7.14
C SER A 109 -12.54 -1.53 7.54
N ALA A 110 -13.25 -2.18 6.64
CA ALA A 110 -14.64 -2.54 6.88
C ALA A 110 -14.87 -4.00 7.31
N ILE A 111 -13.91 -4.95 7.16
CA ILE A 111 -14.35 -6.34 7.14
C ILE A 111 -13.34 -7.31 7.73
N GLU A 112 -13.64 -7.75 8.95
CA GLU A 112 -13.21 -9.03 9.47
C GLU A 112 -14.46 -9.88 9.72
N HIS A 113 -14.59 -10.98 9.01
CA HIS A 113 -15.64 -11.98 9.26
C HIS A 113 -15.02 -13.16 10.01
N PRO A 114 -15.36 -13.36 11.29
CA PRO A 114 -14.86 -14.49 12.07
C PRO A 114 -15.45 -15.83 11.59
N ASP A 115 -16.61 -15.80 10.92
CA ASP A 115 -17.31 -16.98 10.41
C ASP A 115 -17.02 -17.18 8.91
N SER A 116 -16.58 -18.39 8.53
CA SER A 116 -16.24 -18.73 7.14
C SER A 116 -17.43 -18.63 6.18
N ALA A 117 -18.65 -18.95 6.64
CA ALA A 117 -19.84 -18.85 5.78
C ALA A 117 -20.19 -17.39 5.50
N ASP A 118 -20.06 -16.52 6.49
CA ASP A 118 -20.24 -15.08 6.31
C ASP A 118 -19.15 -14.48 5.42
N ALA A 119 -17.90 -14.91 5.61
CA ALA A 119 -16.79 -14.49 4.75
C ALA A 119 -17.02 -14.88 3.28
N ARG A 120 -17.49 -16.10 3.01
CA ARG A 120 -17.83 -16.56 1.64
C ARG A 120 -18.97 -15.72 1.04
N ARG A 121 -20.07 -15.51 1.79
CA ARG A 121 -21.20 -14.70 1.32
C ARG A 121 -20.78 -13.26 1.03
N PHE A 122 -20.02 -12.68 1.92
CA PHE A 122 -19.53 -11.33 1.74
C PHE A 122 -18.60 -11.21 0.52
N SER A 123 -17.62 -12.10 0.37
CA SER A 123 -16.69 -12.10 -0.76
C SER A 123 -17.44 -12.20 -2.08
N ARG A 124 -18.38 -13.12 -2.18
CA ARG A 124 -19.25 -13.28 -3.36
C ARG A 124 -20.00 -12.00 -3.68
N MET A 125 -20.72 -11.43 -2.71
CA MET A 125 -21.48 -10.20 -2.85
C MET A 125 -20.60 -9.02 -3.29
N ALA A 126 -19.41 -8.86 -2.68
CA ALA A 126 -18.49 -7.77 -3.02
C ALA A 126 -17.92 -7.91 -4.45
N ASN A 127 -17.60 -9.14 -4.85
CA ASN A 127 -17.07 -9.42 -6.19
C ASN A 127 -18.14 -9.25 -7.28
N GLU A 128 -19.37 -9.70 -7.03
CA GLU A 128 -20.50 -9.47 -7.95
C GLU A 128 -20.83 -7.99 -8.08
N TYR A 129 -20.77 -7.24 -6.97
CA TYR A 129 -20.99 -5.79 -6.99
C TYR A 129 -19.90 -5.09 -7.81
N SER A 130 -18.61 -5.41 -7.62
CA SER A 130 -17.54 -4.80 -8.40
C SER A 130 -17.61 -5.16 -9.88
N ALA A 131 -17.94 -6.40 -10.22
CA ALA A 131 -18.18 -6.81 -11.61
C ALA A 131 -19.36 -6.03 -12.24
N LYS A 132 -20.45 -5.81 -11.47
CA LYS A 132 -21.55 -4.97 -11.91
C LYS A 132 -21.10 -3.53 -12.18
N LEU A 133 -20.28 -2.93 -11.31
CA LEU A 133 -19.73 -1.59 -11.54
C LEU A 133 -18.94 -1.52 -12.85
N CYS A 134 -18.11 -2.55 -13.14
CA CYS A 134 -17.38 -2.64 -14.40
C CYS A 134 -18.33 -2.72 -15.62
N ALA A 135 -19.43 -3.43 -15.50
CA ALA A 135 -20.43 -3.55 -16.56
C ALA A 135 -21.24 -2.26 -16.78
N ASP A 136 -21.63 -1.60 -15.68
CA ASP A 136 -22.42 -0.35 -15.71
C ASP A 136 -21.58 0.84 -16.23
N HIS A 137 -20.25 0.84 -15.97
CA HIS A 137 -19.32 1.89 -16.34
C HIS A 137 -18.19 1.36 -17.22
N ARG A 138 -18.55 0.82 -18.38
CA ARG A 138 -17.60 0.17 -19.30
C ARG A 138 -16.41 1.07 -19.62
N GLY A 139 -15.21 0.51 -19.52
CA GLY A 139 -13.97 1.21 -19.79
C GLY A 139 -13.52 2.17 -18.69
N ARG A 140 -14.27 2.28 -17.59
CA ARG A 140 -13.92 3.14 -16.45
C ARG A 140 -13.41 2.34 -15.26
N PHE A 141 -13.86 1.10 -15.07
CA PHE A 141 -13.47 0.25 -13.96
C PHE A 141 -13.03 -1.14 -14.42
N GLY A 142 -11.99 -1.64 -13.79
CA GLY A 142 -11.63 -3.03 -13.62
C GLY A 142 -11.71 -3.39 -12.13
N HIS A 143 -11.47 -4.65 -11.74
CA HIS A 143 -11.50 -5.02 -10.33
C HIS A 143 -10.58 -6.18 -9.98
N PHE A 144 -10.05 -6.14 -8.75
CA PHE A 144 -9.37 -7.24 -8.09
C PHE A 144 -10.34 -7.94 -7.14
N ALA A 145 -10.49 -9.26 -7.30
CA ALA A 145 -11.43 -10.04 -6.51
C ALA A 145 -10.97 -10.22 -5.07
N TRP A 146 -11.88 -10.05 -4.13
CA TRP A 146 -11.71 -10.31 -2.71
C TRP A 146 -11.90 -11.78 -2.39
N LEU A 147 -11.08 -12.34 -1.48
CA LEU A 147 -11.14 -13.74 -1.06
C LEU A 147 -11.61 -13.89 0.39
N PRO A 148 -12.36 -14.98 0.72
CA PRO A 148 -12.91 -15.23 2.05
C PRO A 148 -11.87 -15.82 3.03
N PHE A 149 -10.68 -15.20 3.16
CA PHE A 149 -9.70 -15.65 4.13
C PHE A 149 -10.23 -15.61 5.57
N PRO A 150 -9.81 -16.59 6.42
CA PRO A 150 -8.75 -17.60 6.20
C PRO A 150 -9.21 -18.90 5.55
N ASP A 151 -10.40 -18.97 4.97
CA ASP A 151 -10.97 -20.16 4.33
C ASP A 151 -10.29 -20.43 2.98
N ILE A 152 -9.33 -21.35 2.95
CA ILE A 152 -8.58 -21.70 1.75
C ILE A 152 -9.47 -22.35 0.68
N GLU A 153 -10.32 -23.30 1.07
CA GLU A 153 -11.23 -23.97 0.12
C GLU A 153 -12.22 -22.99 -0.51
N GLY A 154 -12.82 -22.13 0.33
CA GLY A 154 -13.70 -21.06 -0.15
C GLY A 154 -12.97 -20.09 -1.06
N SER A 155 -11.71 -19.76 -0.75
CA SER A 155 -10.89 -18.88 -1.56
C SER A 155 -10.57 -19.45 -2.93
N LEU A 156 -10.27 -20.76 -3.03
CA LEU A 156 -10.04 -21.43 -4.32
C LEU A 156 -11.29 -21.40 -5.21
N LYS A 157 -12.46 -21.68 -4.62
CA LYS A 157 -13.75 -21.59 -5.33
C LYS A 157 -14.07 -20.17 -5.78
N GLU A 158 -13.72 -19.18 -4.96
CA GLU A 158 -13.96 -17.78 -5.28
C GLU A 158 -12.99 -17.27 -6.36
N ILE A 159 -11.73 -17.74 -6.39
CA ILE A 159 -10.78 -17.45 -7.48
C ILE A 159 -11.33 -17.95 -8.82
N GLU A 160 -11.81 -19.20 -8.87
CA GLU A 160 -12.42 -19.76 -10.07
C GLU A 160 -13.61 -18.91 -10.54
N TYR A 161 -14.56 -18.62 -9.64
CA TYR A 161 -15.74 -17.84 -9.99
C TYR A 161 -15.39 -16.42 -10.45
N ALA A 162 -14.51 -15.73 -9.71
CA ALA A 162 -14.15 -14.36 -10.01
C ALA A 162 -13.40 -14.23 -11.35
N LEU A 163 -12.44 -15.11 -11.61
CA LEU A 163 -11.65 -15.03 -12.85
C LEU A 163 -12.39 -15.60 -14.05
N ASP A 164 -13.15 -16.70 -13.87
CA ASP A 164 -13.79 -17.39 -14.99
C ASP A 164 -15.20 -16.87 -15.31
N THR A 165 -15.97 -16.43 -14.31
CA THR A 165 -17.35 -15.96 -14.49
C THR A 165 -17.41 -14.43 -14.49
N LEU A 166 -16.86 -13.78 -13.45
CA LEU A 166 -16.94 -12.34 -13.29
C LEU A 166 -15.90 -11.57 -14.12
N LYS A 167 -14.88 -12.29 -14.66
CA LYS A 167 -13.79 -11.71 -15.47
C LYS A 167 -12.98 -10.66 -14.70
N ALA A 168 -12.72 -10.92 -13.42
CA ALA A 168 -11.84 -10.07 -12.62
C ALA A 168 -10.45 -9.96 -13.25
N ASP A 169 -9.82 -8.79 -13.13
CA ASP A 169 -8.51 -8.50 -13.70
C ASP A 169 -7.36 -9.10 -12.88
N GLY A 170 -7.67 -9.59 -11.69
CA GLY A 170 -6.76 -10.28 -10.78
C GLY A 170 -7.43 -10.53 -9.43
N VAL A 171 -6.61 -10.88 -8.46
CA VAL A 171 -7.05 -11.22 -7.10
C VAL A 171 -6.37 -10.29 -6.10
N PHE A 172 -7.11 -9.88 -5.08
CA PHE A 172 -6.63 -9.07 -3.97
C PHE A 172 -6.29 -9.93 -2.77
N MET A 173 -5.13 -9.68 -2.14
CA MET A 173 -4.78 -10.22 -0.82
C MET A 173 -4.17 -9.14 0.07
N ARG A 174 -4.43 -9.26 1.39
CA ARG A 174 -3.71 -8.46 2.38
C ARG A 174 -2.26 -8.93 2.48
N THR A 175 -1.35 -8.06 2.92
CA THR A 175 0.04 -8.44 3.19
C THR A 175 0.17 -9.52 4.25
N ASN A 176 -0.80 -9.56 5.17
CA ASN A 176 -0.88 -10.54 6.25
C ASN A 176 -2.34 -10.80 6.68
N TYR A 177 -2.54 -11.96 7.26
CA TYR A 177 -3.76 -12.40 7.94
C TYR A 177 -3.35 -12.87 9.35
N GLY A 178 -3.64 -12.06 10.36
CA GLY A 178 -3.06 -12.21 11.69
C GLY A 178 -1.53 -12.13 11.64
N ASP A 179 -0.84 -13.14 12.15
CA ASP A 179 0.62 -13.26 12.19
C ASP A 179 1.22 -13.90 10.90
N LYS A 180 0.39 -14.29 9.94
CA LYS A 180 0.80 -14.95 8.70
C LYS A 180 0.98 -13.94 7.57
N PHE A 181 2.22 -13.64 7.22
CA PHE A 181 2.55 -12.82 6.05
C PHE A 181 2.53 -13.66 4.76
N LEU A 182 2.29 -13.02 3.61
CA LEU A 182 2.36 -13.67 2.30
C LEU A 182 3.74 -14.37 2.14
N GLY A 183 3.72 -15.61 1.65
CA GLY A 183 4.87 -16.52 1.67
C GLY A 183 4.83 -17.52 2.84
N ASP A 184 3.84 -17.43 3.75
CA ASP A 184 3.58 -18.51 4.71
C ASP A 184 3.01 -19.74 3.96
N PRO A 185 3.37 -20.98 4.36
CA PRO A 185 2.87 -22.21 3.72
C PRO A 185 1.34 -22.32 3.68
N LEU A 186 0.62 -21.63 4.57
CA LEU A 186 -0.85 -21.58 4.55
C LEU A 186 -1.39 -21.11 3.19
N PHE A 187 -0.70 -20.19 2.51
CA PHE A 187 -1.16 -19.60 1.25
C PHE A 187 -0.71 -20.40 0.01
N ALA A 188 0.07 -21.47 0.18
CA ALA A 188 0.60 -22.23 -0.95
C ALA A 188 -0.48 -22.69 -1.95
N PRO A 189 -1.65 -23.25 -1.53
CA PRO A 189 -2.68 -23.65 -2.49
C PRO A 189 -3.24 -22.51 -3.33
N ILE A 190 -3.32 -21.29 -2.73
CA ILE A 190 -3.76 -20.09 -3.44
C ILE A 190 -2.71 -19.66 -4.46
N PHE A 191 -1.43 -19.62 -4.07
CA PHE A 191 -0.35 -19.24 -4.98
C PHE A 191 -0.17 -20.24 -6.13
N GLU A 192 -0.36 -21.55 -5.87
CA GLU A 192 -0.35 -22.59 -6.90
C GLU A 192 -1.44 -22.34 -7.95
N GLU A 193 -2.66 -22.04 -7.52
CA GLU A 193 -3.77 -21.77 -8.43
C GLU A 193 -3.58 -20.46 -9.20
N LEU A 194 -3.14 -19.39 -8.53
CA LEU A 194 -2.85 -18.12 -9.20
C LEU A 194 -1.69 -18.24 -10.20
N ASN A 195 -0.65 -19.03 -9.86
CA ASN A 195 0.46 -19.30 -10.74
C ASN A 195 0.03 -20.10 -11.98
N ARG A 196 -0.78 -21.17 -11.78
CA ARG A 196 -1.35 -21.98 -12.87
C ARG A 196 -2.15 -21.13 -13.86
N ARG A 197 -2.87 -20.13 -13.34
CA ARG A 197 -3.69 -19.19 -14.13
C ARG A 197 -2.88 -18.04 -14.72
N ARG A 198 -1.62 -17.85 -14.33
CA ARG A 198 -0.81 -16.66 -14.64
C ARG A 198 -1.51 -15.38 -14.21
N ALA A 199 -2.23 -15.45 -13.09
CA ALA A 199 -3.07 -14.37 -12.59
C ALA A 199 -2.24 -13.24 -11.97
N VAL A 200 -2.86 -12.06 -11.92
CA VAL A 200 -2.34 -10.93 -11.17
C VAL A 200 -2.79 -11.06 -9.71
N LEU A 201 -1.83 -10.98 -8.79
CA LEU A 201 -2.05 -10.81 -7.35
C LEU A 201 -1.75 -9.37 -6.98
N TYR A 202 -2.77 -8.62 -6.61
CA TYR A 202 -2.64 -7.28 -6.03
C TYR A 202 -2.60 -7.39 -4.51
N THR A 203 -1.67 -6.68 -3.87
CA THR A 203 -1.49 -6.73 -2.42
C THR A 203 -1.71 -5.37 -1.77
N HIS A 204 -2.28 -5.36 -0.57
CA HIS A 204 -2.43 -4.14 0.22
C HIS A 204 -2.11 -4.41 1.69
N PRO A 205 -1.41 -3.51 2.38
CA PRO A 205 -1.08 -3.70 3.78
C PRO A 205 -2.30 -3.69 4.69
N SER A 206 -2.17 -4.37 5.80
CA SER A 206 -3.10 -4.32 6.92
C SER A 206 -2.32 -4.17 8.24
N GLY A 207 -3.01 -3.80 9.31
CA GLY A 207 -2.43 -3.78 10.64
C GLY A 207 -1.88 -5.15 11.05
N HIS A 208 -0.94 -5.15 11.99
CA HIS A 208 -0.42 -6.39 12.59
C HIS A 208 -0.50 -6.28 14.11
N PRO A 209 -1.01 -7.30 14.82
CA PRO A 209 -1.26 -7.21 16.26
C PRO A 209 -0.04 -6.83 17.12
N CYS A 210 1.19 -7.17 16.65
CA CYS A 210 2.43 -6.83 17.39
C CYS A 210 2.69 -5.33 17.50
N CYS A 211 2.12 -4.53 16.61
CA CYS A 211 2.69 -3.22 16.32
C CYS A 211 1.65 -2.11 16.25
N GLU A 212 0.48 -2.35 16.83
CA GLU A 212 -0.60 -1.37 16.89
C GLU A 212 -0.23 -0.21 17.81
N ARG A 213 -0.40 1.02 17.33
CA ARG A 213 -0.26 2.28 18.10
C ARG A 213 1.07 2.41 18.85
N LEU A 214 2.16 1.89 18.28
CA LEU A 214 3.49 1.96 18.91
C LEU A 214 4.00 3.39 19.09
N VAL A 215 3.65 4.29 18.18
CA VAL A 215 4.05 5.69 18.25
C VAL A 215 2.82 6.55 18.55
N PRO A 216 2.73 7.14 19.77
CA PRO A 216 1.60 7.96 20.13
C PRO A 216 1.39 9.13 19.16
N GLY A 217 0.14 9.33 18.73
CA GLY A 217 -0.24 10.41 17.82
C GLY A 217 -0.12 10.07 16.32
N LEU A 218 0.51 8.96 15.95
CA LEU A 218 0.52 8.46 14.58
C LEU A 218 -0.51 7.33 14.39
N ARG A 219 -1.03 7.25 13.18
CA ARG A 219 -1.86 6.12 12.76
C ARG A 219 -0.96 4.95 12.35
N ASP A 220 -1.41 3.73 12.51
CA ASP A 220 -0.66 2.54 12.05
C ASP A 220 -0.37 2.61 10.54
N ALA A 221 -1.27 3.23 9.77
CA ALA A 221 -1.08 3.47 8.34
C ALA A 221 0.16 4.34 8.02
N ASP A 222 0.57 5.22 8.93
CA ASP A 222 1.67 6.17 8.68
C ASP A 222 3.06 5.49 8.74
N ILE A 223 3.18 4.35 9.47
CA ILE A 223 4.43 3.60 9.61
C ILE A 223 4.23 2.12 9.26
N GLU A 224 3.25 1.47 9.88
CA GLU A 224 3.15 0.02 9.86
C GLU A 224 2.72 -0.51 8.48
N TYR A 225 1.96 0.24 7.70
CA TYR A 225 1.54 -0.21 6.37
C TYR A 225 2.75 -0.39 5.44
N GLY A 226 3.65 0.60 5.36
CA GLY A 226 4.88 0.45 4.60
C GLY A 226 5.79 -0.66 5.15
N THR A 227 5.83 -0.80 6.47
CA THR A 227 6.59 -1.86 7.15
C THR A 227 6.01 -3.24 6.88
N ASN A 228 4.69 -3.40 6.89
CA ASN A 228 4.03 -4.68 6.64
C ASN A 228 4.12 -5.11 5.17
N THR A 229 4.06 -4.16 4.22
CA THR A 229 4.39 -4.44 2.81
C THR A 229 5.82 -4.98 2.70
N THR A 230 6.78 -4.35 3.37
CA THR A 230 8.17 -4.81 3.40
C THR A 230 8.33 -6.22 4.01
N ARG A 231 7.65 -6.49 5.13
CA ARG A 231 7.64 -7.82 5.77
C ARG A 231 7.07 -8.89 4.83
N ALA A 232 5.99 -8.57 4.13
CA ALA A 232 5.36 -9.47 3.18
C ALA A 232 6.30 -9.79 1.99
N ILE A 233 6.92 -8.77 1.39
CA ILE A 233 7.90 -8.96 0.32
C ILE A 233 9.07 -9.84 0.82
N ALA A 234 9.62 -9.51 1.98
CA ALA A 234 10.73 -10.27 2.56
C ALA A 234 10.32 -11.73 2.81
N LYS A 235 9.17 -11.98 3.45
CA LYS A 235 8.67 -13.34 3.69
C LYS A 235 8.44 -14.09 2.39
N PHE A 236 7.83 -13.46 1.39
CA PHE A 236 7.54 -14.06 0.09
C PHE A 236 8.82 -14.46 -0.67
N VAL A 237 9.85 -13.64 -0.63
CA VAL A 237 11.14 -13.93 -1.27
C VAL A 237 11.93 -14.96 -0.48
N PHE A 238 12.14 -14.78 0.83
CA PHE A 238 12.95 -15.69 1.65
C PHE A 238 12.32 -17.08 1.83
N SER A 239 11.00 -17.23 1.68
CA SER A 239 10.35 -18.54 1.64
C SER A 239 10.54 -19.28 0.31
N GLY A 240 11.11 -18.63 -0.71
CA GLY A 240 11.23 -19.16 -2.06
C GLY A 240 9.95 -19.08 -2.90
N SER A 241 8.89 -18.44 -2.39
CA SER A 241 7.61 -18.32 -3.11
C SER A 241 7.78 -17.60 -4.45
N SER A 242 8.63 -16.57 -4.51
CA SER A 242 8.91 -15.82 -5.74
C SER A 242 9.48 -16.69 -6.88
N ARG A 243 10.23 -17.73 -6.53
CA ARG A 243 10.80 -18.68 -7.49
C ARG A 243 9.89 -19.88 -7.76
N ARG A 244 9.12 -20.29 -6.74
CA ARG A 244 8.18 -21.41 -6.85
C ARG A 244 6.98 -21.07 -7.73
N TYR A 245 6.57 -19.79 -7.74
CA TYR A 245 5.41 -19.29 -8.46
C TYR A 245 5.78 -18.21 -9.49
N PRO A 246 6.60 -18.55 -10.52
CA PRO A 246 7.20 -17.58 -11.44
C PRO A 246 6.20 -16.96 -12.43
N ASP A 247 5.06 -17.62 -12.67
CA ASP A 247 4.03 -17.15 -13.58
C ASP A 247 2.99 -16.23 -12.91
N MET A 248 2.90 -16.24 -11.57
CA MET A 248 2.07 -15.33 -10.82
C MET A 248 2.67 -13.92 -10.82
N ARG A 249 1.90 -12.93 -11.22
CA ARG A 249 2.33 -11.53 -11.32
C ARG A 249 1.91 -10.75 -10.10
N VAL A 250 2.84 -10.38 -9.24
CA VAL A 250 2.54 -9.73 -7.96
C VAL A 250 2.72 -8.22 -8.08
N ILE A 251 1.69 -7.45 -7.68
CA ILE A 251 1.76 -6.00 -7.50
C ILE A 251 1.86 -5.73 -6.00
N TRP A 252 2.97 -5.14 -5.57
CA TRP A 252 3.16 -4.65 -4.20
C TRP A 252 2.75 -3.19 -4.12
N SER A 253 1.85 -2.86 -3.20
CA SER A 253 1.37 -1.49 -3.02
C SER A 253 2.42 -0.57 -2.35
N HIS A 254 2.18 0.74 -2.47
CA HIS A 254 2.94 1.80 -1.80
C HIS A 254 4.46 1.73 -2.07
N ALA A 255 4.83 1.62 -3.34
CA ALA A 255 6.23 1.53 -3.79
C ALA A 255 7.04 0.39 -3.11
N GLY A 256 6.35 -0.68 -2.67
CA GLY A 256 7.00 -1.77 -1.92
C GLY A 256 7.34 -1.41 -0.48
N GLY A 257 6.74 -0.36 0.07
CA GLY A 257 6.96 0.11 1.43
C GLY A 257 8.40 0.60 1.66
N THR A 258 9.01 0.15 2.73
CA THR A 258 10.41 0.50 3.08
C THR A 258 11.43 -0.48 2.47
N MET A 259 10.99 -1.47 1.68
CA MET A 259 11.87 -2.50 1.09
C MET A 259 13.02 -1.89 0.27
N PRO A 260 12.83 -0.86 -0.58
CA PRO A 260 13.91 -0.27 -1.36
C PRO A 260 15.08 0.23 -0.50
N PHE A 261 14.83 0.76 0.68
CA PHE A 261 15.87 1.21 1.62
C PHE A 261 16.59 0.05 2.33
N LEU A 262 15.95 -1.12 2.42
CA LEU A 262 16.45 -2.29 3.12
C LEU A 262 17.11 -3.32 2.18
N ILE A 263 17.05 -3.12 0.88
CA ILE A 263 17.45 -4.09 -0.15
C ILE A 263 18.87 -4.66 0.08
N ARG A 264 19.82 -3.78 0.39
CA ARG A 264 21.21 -4.20 0.70
C ARG A 264 21.29 -5.11 1.92
N ARG A 265 20.45 -4.89 2.94
CA ARG A 265 20.43 -5.73 4.15
C ARG A 265 19.94 -7.13 3.83
N PHE A 266 18.94 -7.24 2.93
CA PHE A 266 18.41 -8.51 2.48
C PHE A 266 19.42 -9.28 1.63
N ASP A 267 20.09 -8.63 0.68
CA ASP A 267 21.16 -9.25 -0.10
C ASP A 267 22.33 -9.71 0.77
N LYS A 268 22.71 -8.89 1.75
CA LYS A 268 23.73 -9.27 2.74
C LYS A 268 23.30 -10.52 3.51
N ARG A 269 22.04 -10.57 3.98
CA ARG A 269 21.51 -11.73 4.71
C ARG A 269 21.58 -13.01 3.88
N VAL A 270 21.23 -12.95 2.59
CA VAL A 270 21.36 -14.12 1.69
C VAL A 270 22.81 -14.61 1.61
N LYS A 271 23.78 -13.69 1.50
CA LYS A 271 25.20 -14.04 1.41
C LYS A 271 25.76 -14.65 2.69
N GLU A 272 25.30 -14.18 3.86
CA GLU A 272 25.82 -14.58 5.17
C GLU A 272 25.12 -15.82 5.74
N SER A 273 24.08 -16.32 5.11
CA SER A 273 23.24 -17.41 5.64
C SER A 273 23.12 -18.55 4.62
N PRO A 274 23.89 -19.63 4.82
CA PRO A 274 23.93 -20.77 3.89
C PRO A 274 22.54 -21.36 3.59
N GLU A 275 21.60 -21.28 4.52
CA GLU A 275 20.23 -21.77 4.38
C GLU A 275 19.46 -21.09 3.26
N PHE A 276 19.81 -19.85 2.89
CA PHE A 276 19.15 -19.12 1.80
C PHE A 276 19.80 -19.32 0.43
N GLN A 277 21.02 -19.85 0.36
CA GLN A 277 21.73 -20.04 -0.91
C GLN A 277 20.97 -20.95 -1.91
N PRO A 278 20.36 -22.08 -1.50
CA PRO A 278 19.57 -22.91 -2.42
C PRO A 278 18.26 -22.21 -2.85
N VAL A 279 17.72 -21.36 -2.00
CA VAL A 279 16.44 -20.67 -2.23
C VAL A 279 16.63 -19.43 -3.11
N LEU A 280 17.71 -18.67 -2.86
CA LEU A 280 18.00 -17.39 -3.50
C LEU A 280 19.46 -17.36 -4.03
N PRO A 281 19.84 -18.21 -4.99
CA PRO A 281 21.23 -18.33 -5.43
C PRO A 281 21.80 -17.04 -6.04
N GLU A 282 20.93 -16.18 -6.60
CA GLU A 282 21.31 -14.90 -7.19
C GLU A 282 21.16 -13.72 -6.22
N GLY A 283 20.61 -13.96 -5.02
CA GLY A 283 20.33 -12.93 -4.02
C GLY A 283 18.86 -12.51 -3.95
N PHE A 284 18.55 -11.56 -3.10
CA PHE A 284 17.20 -11.01 -2.92
C PHE A 284 16.82 -10.03 -4.04
N SER A 285 17.74 -9.15 -4.41
CA SER A 285 17.51 -8.08 -5.40
C SER A 285 16.98 -8.59 -6.74
N PRO A 286 17.51 -9.67 -7.35
CA PRO A 286 16.97 -10.21 -8.59
C PRO A 286 15.51 -10.66 -8.47
N GLU A 287 15.11 -11.21 -7.33
CA GLU A 287 13.71 -11.59 -7.09
C GLU A 287 12.81 -10.36 -6.95
N ALA A 288 13.24 -9.35 -6.19
CA ALA A 288 12.50 -8.10 -6.02
C ALA A 288 12.26 -7.37 -7.37
N ARG A 289 13.19 -7.49 -8.31
CA ARG A 289 13.07 -6.88 -9.66
C ARG A 289 12.00 -7.52 -10.55
N LYS A 290 11.48 -8.69 -10.21
CA LYS A 290 10.45 -9.40 -10.98
C LYS A 290 9.03 -8.88 -10.68
N PHE A 291 8.83 -8.21 -9.54
CA PHE A 291 7.52 -7.75 -9.08
C PHE A 291 7.13 -6.42 -9.71
N TYR A 292 5.83 -6.15 -9.67
CA TYR A 292 5.26 -4.86 -9.97
C TYR A 292 5.05 -4.06 -8.68
N TYR A 293 5.08 -2.74 -8.79
CA TYR A 293 4.93 -1.83 -7.66
C TYR A 293 4.04 -0.66 -8.06
N ASP A 294 2.96 -0.42 -7.32
CA ASP A 294 2.25 0.84 -7.51
C ASP A 294 2.94 1.99 -6.75
N ILE A 295 2.63 3.22 -7.13
CA ILE A 295 3.25 4.42 -6.57
C ILE A 295 2.38 5.11 -5.51
N ALA A 296 1.26 4.50 -5.11
CA ALA A 296 0.34 5.09 -4.14
C ALA A 296 1.08 5.51 -2.86
N GLN A 297 0.71 6.67 -2.34
CA GLN A 297 1.31 7.30 -1.15
C GLN A 297 2.83 7.56 -1.21
N ALA A 298 3.45 7.44 -2.38
CA ALA A 298 4.89 7.60 -2.53
C ALA A 298 5.32 8.32 -3.84
N PRO A 299 4.53 9.28 -4.38
CA PRO A 299 4.84 9.85 -5.70
C PRO A 299 6.00 10.86 -5.67
N GLU A 300 6.63 11.13 -4.52
CA GLU A 300 7.67 12.12 -4.35
C GLU A 300 9.05 11.60 -4.76
N ARG A 301 10.00 12.53 -4.88
CA ARG A 301 11.37 12.27 -5.36
C ARG A 301 12.09 11.14 -4.60
N ALA A 302 12.07 11.17 -3.28
CA ALA A 302 12.87 10.24 -2.48
C ALA A 302 12.40 8.79 -2.61
N PRO A 303 11.12 8.44 -2.42
CA PRO A 303 10.65 7.07 -2.62
C PRO A 303 10.74 6.63 -4.09
N MET A 304 10.47 7.52 -5.06
CA MET A 304 10.55 7.16 -6.49
C MET A 304 12.00 6.88 -6.92
N ALA A 305 12.96 7.66 -6.47
CA ALA A 305 14.38 7.39 -6.74
C ALA A 305 14.83 6.06 -6.10
N ALA A 306 14.40 5.77 -4.87
CA ALA A 306 14.70 4.52 -4.20
C ALA A 306 14.08 3.32 -4.94
N LEU A 307 12.81 3.41 -5.36
CA LEU A 307 12.16 2.36 -6.13
C LEU A 307 12.84 2.14 -7.50
N LYS A 308 13.17 3.22 -8.23
CA LYS A 308 13.86 3.14 -9.53
C LYS A 308 15.24 2.47 -9.43
N ALA A 309 15.92 2.60 -8.29
CA ALA A 309 17.18 1.91 -8.03
C ALA A 309 17.01 0.38 -7.85
N VAL A 310 15.82 -0.07 -7.44
CA VAL A 310 15.52 -1.47 -7.14
C VAL A 310 14.79 -2.16 -8.31
N ALA A 311 13.78 -1.52 -8.87
CA ALA A 311 12.91 -2.10 -9.88
C ALA A 311 13.01 -1.33 -11.22
N PRO A 312 12.91 -2.01 -12.39
CA PRO A 312 12.84 -1.32 -13.65
C PRO A 312 11.53 -0.53 -13.78
N VAL A 313 11.56 0.59 -14.48
CA VAL A 313 10.37 1.44 -14.69
C VAL A 313 9.20 0.66 -15.31
N SER A 314 9.50 -0.34 -16.13
CA SER A 314 8.49 -1.23 -16.72
C SER A 314 7.67 -2.05 -15.71
N GLN A 315 8.07 -2.06 -14.45
CA GLN A 315 7.41 -2.72 -13.32
C GLN A 315 6.70 -1.72 -12.38
N MET A 316 6.71 -0.43 -12.70
CA MET A 316 6.04 0.60 -11.91
C MET A 316 4.68 0.94 -12.50
N LEU A 317 3.68 1.11 -11.64
CA LEU A 317 2.28 1.32 -12.02
C LEU A 317 1.74 2.56 -11.31
N PHE A 318 0.93 3.36 -12.01
CA PHE A 318 0.23 4.45 -11.36
C PHE A 318 -0.83 3.90 -10.39
N GLY A 319 -0.89 4.46 -9.19
CA GLY A 319 -1.84 4.12 -8.14
C GLY A 319 -2.03 5.29 -7.19
N THR A 320 -3.23 5.45 -6.61
CA THR A 320 -3.58 6.63 -5.80
C THR A 320 -3.95 6.34 -4.36
N ASP A 321 -4.39 5.15 -4.03
CA ASP A 321 -5.00 4.83 -2.73
C ASP A 321 -6.26 5.69 -2.43
N TRP A 322 -6.97 6.13 -3.49
CA TRP A 322 -8.24 6.82 -3.32
C TRP A 322 -9.24 5.94 -2.54
N PRO A 323 -9.98 6.48 -1.57
CA PRO A 323 -10.21 7.89 -1.26
C PRO A 323 -9.31 8.47 -0.16
N HIS A 324 -8.29 7.74 0.29
CA HIS A 324 -7.43 8.15 1.40
C HIS A 324 -6.58 9.38 1.07
N LEU A 325 -6.03 9.44 -0.14
CA LEU A 325 -5.36 10.60 -0.72
C LEU A 325 -6.09 11.04 -2.00
N THR A 326 -5.72 12.20 -2.52
CA THR A 326 -6.29 12.71 -3.77
C THR A 326 -5.50 12.20 -4.98
N THR A 327 -6.20 11.99 -6.09
CA THR A 327 -5.55 11.63 -7.35
C THR A 327 -4.64 12.77 -7.84
N GLU A 328 -5.02 14.02 -7.61
CA GLU A 328 -4.24 15.21 -7.98
C GLU A 328 -2.86 15.22 -7.30
N GLU A 329 -2.77 14.88 -5.99
CA GLU A 329 -1.50 14.77 -5.27
C GLU A 329 -0.56 13.76 -5.94
N HIS A 330 -1.08 12.61 -6.38
CA HIS A 330 -0.28 11.57 -7.04
C HIS A 330 0.16 11.99 -8.44
N VAL A 331 -0.73 12.62 -9.22
CA VAL A 331 -0.41 13.12 -10.56
C VAL A 331 0.69 14.19 -10.47
N THR A 332 0.50 15.18 -9.60
CA THR A 332 1.45 16.29 -9.43
C THR A 332 2.77 15.77 -8.86
N GLY A 333 2.71 14.99 -7.79
CA GLY A 333 3.91 14.44 -7.15
C GLY A 333 4.76 13.62 -8.12
N LEU A 334 4.14 12.73 -8.90
CA LEU A 334 4.86 11.91 -9.89
C LEU A 334 5.49 12.76 -11.01
N GLN A 335 4.77 13.79 -11.50
CA GLN A 335 5.28 14.69 -12.54
C GLN A 335 6.43 15.54 -12.03
N ASP A 336 6.33 16.05 -10.81
CA ASP A 336 7.28 16.99 -10.22
C ASP A 336 8.45 16.31 -9.49
N CYS A 337 8.41 14.97 -9.29
CA CYS A 337 9.47 14.26 -8.58
C CYS A 337 10.85 14.37 -9.25
N GLY A 338 10.92 14.65 -10.55
CA GLY A 338 12.16 14.81 -11.31
C GLY A 338 13.02 13.55 -11.40
N VAL A 339 12.41 12.36 -11.27
CA VAL A 339 13.09 11.05 -11.32
C VAL A 339 12.93 10.40 -12.70
N PHE A 340 11.83 10.68 -13.38
CA PHE A 340 11.42 10.02 -14.61
C PHE A 340 11.39 11.01 -15.79
N ASP A 341 11.77 10.53 -16.97
CA ASP A 341 11.53 11.25 -18.20
C ASP A 341 10.08 11.08 -18.71
N THR A 342 9.71 11.79 -19.75
CA THR A 342 8.35 11.78 -20.32
C THR A 342 7.91 10.38 -20.78
N THR A 343 8.82 9.59 -21.32
CA THR A 343 8.54 8.22 -21.79
C THR A 343 8.29 7.30 -20.60
N GLU A 344 9.11 7.42 -19.56
CA GLU A 344 8.97 6.68 -18.31
C GLU A 344 7.68 7.04 -17.59
N LEU A 345 7.33 8.34 -17.53
CA LEU A 345 6.06 8.79 -16.95
C LEU A 345 4.85 8.20 -17.67
N LYS A 346 4.86 8.19 -19.01
CA LYS A 346 3.80 7.57 -19.82
C LYS A 346 3.70 6.06 -19.56
N ALA A 347 4.84 5.39 -19.41
CA ALA A 347 4.87 3.96 -19.10
C ALA A 347 4.24 3.67 -17.73
N ILE A 348 4.57 4.46 -16.69
CA ILE A 348 4.00 4.33 -15.33
C ILE A 348 2.51 4.67 -15.36
N ASP A 349 2.13 5.78 -15.99
CA ASP A 349 0.75 6.28 -16.06
C ASP A 349 -0.19 5.25 -16.71
N ARG A 350 0.30 4.45 -17.69
CA ARG A 350 -0.62 3.65 -18.52
C ARG A 350 -0.03 2.36 -19.09
N ASP A 351 1.08 2.44 -19.83
CA ASP A 351 1.48 1.39 -20.75
C ASP A 351 1.88 0.10 -19.99
N ASN A 352 2.43 0.24 -18.78
CA ASN A 352 2.79 -0.88 -17.93
C ASN A 352 1.56 -1.65 -17.43
N ALA A 353 0.50 -0.94 -17.05
CA ALA A 353 -0.76 -1.56 -16.60
C ALA A 353 -1.44 -2.33 -17.75
N LEU A 354 -1.49 -1.77 -18.95
CA LEU A 354 -2.03 -2.45 -20.13
C LEU A 354 -1.24 -3.70 -20.51
N ARG A 355 0.09 -3.66 -20.36
CA ARG A 355 0.94 -4.83 -20.62
C ARG A 355 0.73 -5.92 -19.57
N LEU A 356 0.59 -5.53 -18.31
CA LEU A 356 0.35 -6.46 -17.20
C LEU A 356 -1.03 -7.10 -17.28
N MET A 357 -2.05 -6.31 -17.56
CA MET A 357 -3.47 -6.69 -17.58
C MET A 357 -4.08 -6.40 -18.96
N PRO A 358 -3.80 -7.22 -19.98
CA PRO A 358 -4.27 -6.99 -21.35
C PRO A 358 -5.79 -7.13 -21.51
N THR A 359 -6.48 -7.59 -20.49
CA THR A 359 -7.95 -7.65 -20.43
C THR A 359 -8.60 -6.29 -20.21
N LEU A 360 -7.87 -5.33 -19.64
CA LEU A 360 -8.39 -3.97 -19.43
C LEU A 360 -8.82 -3.34 -20.75
N ARG A 361 -10.01 -2.76 -20.77
CA ARG A 361 -10.58 -2.04 -21.93
C ARG A 361 -10.83 -0.60 -21.53
N LEU A 362 -10.14 0.30 -22.20
CA LEU A 362 -10.41 1.74 -22.08
C LEU A 362 -11.67 2.10 -22.87
N ALA A 363 -12.42 3.10 -22.37
CA ALA A 363 -13.60 3.64 -23.04
C ALA A 363 -13.26 4.34 -24.36
#